data_c356e4f138c46bdb6cfc577d9471e90b
#
_entry.id   c356e4f138c46bdb6cfc577d9471e90b
#
_cell.length_a   1.000
_cell.length_b   1.000
_cell.length_c   1.000
_cell.angle_alpha   90.00
_cell.angle_beta   90.00
_cell.angle_gamma   90.00
#
_symmetry.space_group_name_H-M   'P 1'
#
loop_
_entity.id
_entity.type
_entity.pdbx_description
1 polymer ?
#
loop_
_entity_poly.entity_id
_entity_poly.type
_entity_poly.pdbx_seq_one_letter_code
_entity_poly.pdbx_strand_id
1 'polypeptide(L)'
;MGAEGPLPCFSLSAEGILMSSDSPTAHIPKPVLSQAELLYEAQQRRSRQFRNNVGLSWGILLLLLLYMFSGQNFLGLKTINLDFEFIRNNISFIAGGIPQTLLVSVLSISLATVLALLAALGRLSTIPPLYALSTFYVSLIRGTPLYLQIFFFFLALPQLGIVLSGMFAGVLALGLNYGAYMSEIFRAGLASVGKGQREAAIALGMTPWQTMKRVVLPQALRFAIPPIGNDFIAMTKDSALVSATGFVHEVMWRATRVGRAQFNNLEALIIAAIFYWIMTIILTYVQGIIENRLAKGDR
;
A
#
# COMPACT_ATOMS: atom_id res chain seq x y z
N MET A 1 55.52 -13.00 48.10
CA MET A 1 56.69 -12.13 48.09
C MET A 1 56.43 -11.06 47.05
N GLY A 2 56.26 -9.81 47.29
CA GLY A 2 56.28 -8.86 48.35
C GLY A 2 55.63 -7.61 47.83
N ALA A 3 54.82 -7.09 48.60
CA ALA A 3 54.90 -5.85 49.42
C ALA A 3 54.71 -4.60 48.57
N GLU A 4 53.55 -4.01 48.55
CA GLU A 4 52.98 -2.93 49.39
C GLU A 4 53.86 -1.69 49.53
N GLY A 5 53.25 -0.52 49.23
CA GLY A 5 53.66 0.81 49.72
C GLY A 5 52.57 1.85 49.43
N PRO A 6 52.00 2.50 50.45
CA PRO A 6 50.92 3.48 50.29
C PRO A 6 51.44 4.87 49.92
N LEU A 7 50.63 5.61 49.17
CA LEU A 7 50.86 7.03 48.81
C LEU A 7 50.60 7.95 50.00
N PRO A 8 51.42 9.02 50.20
CA PRO A 8 51.22 10.00 51.26
C PRO A 8 50.17 11.06 50.91
N CYS A 9 49.34 11.33 51.89
CA CYS A 9 48.51 12.53 51.96
C CYS A 9 49.36 13.79 52.10
N PHE A 10 49.18 14.76 51.26
CA PHE A 10 49.64 16.13 51.49
C PHE A 10 48.44 17.03 51.80
N SER A 11 48.41 17.49 53.04
CA SER A 11 47.65 18.65 53.47
C SER A 11 48.46 19.93 53.15
N LEU A 12 47.84 20.87 52.49
CA LEU A 12 48.42 22.24 52.41
C LEU A 12 47.37 23.23 52.77
N SER A 13 47.80 24.02 53.76
CA SER A 13 47.17 25.12 54.42
C SER A 13 46.92 26.33 53.50
N ALA A 14 45.87 27.07 53.85
CA ALA A 14 45.50 28.35 53.30
C ALA A 14 46.57 29.44 53.54
N GLU A 15 46.98 30.08 52.46
CA GLU A 15 47.50 31.48 52.53
C GLU A 15 47.06 32.22 51.29
N GLY A 16 46.46 33.38 51.48
CA GLY A 16 45.84 34.23 50.49
C GLY A 16 46.81 34.91 49.54
N ILE A 17 46.45 34.88 48.27
CA ILE A 17 46.99 35.85 47.30
C ILE A 17 45.79 36.38 46.51
N LEU A 18 45.55 37.69 46.70
CA LEU A 18 44.68 38.49 45.84
C LEU A 18 45.29 38.49 44.42
N MET A 19 44.61 37.82 43.49
CA MET A 19 44.93 37.90 42.06
C MET A 19 43.85 38.65 41.32
N SER A 20 44.28 39.62 40.55
CA SER A 20 43.59 40.55 39.70
C SER A 20 42.63 39.77 38.73
N SER A 21 41.47 40.35 38.56
CA SER A 21 40.42 39.92 37.63
C SER A 21 40.76 40.26 36.18
N ASP A 22 41.72 39.57 35.57
CA ASP A 22 41.93 39.58 34.12
C ASP A 22 42.34 38.18 33.69
N SER A 23 41.34 37.29 33.64
CA SER A 23 41.50 36.03 32.96
C SER A 23 41.08 36.19 31.49
N PRO A 24 41.99 36.03 30.51
CA PRO A 24 41.59 35.91 29.12
C PRO A 24 40.71 34.68 28.99
N THR A 25 39.50 34.87 28.45
CA THR A 25 38.60 33.80 28.08
C THR A 25 39.36 32.81 27.19
N ALA A 26 39.73 31.68 27.77
CA ALA A 26 40.38 30.61 27.06
C ALA A 26 39.41 30.16 25.91
N HIS A 27 39.79 30.47 24.69
CA HIS A 27 39.11 30.04 23.49
C HIS A 27 39.32 28.54 23.41
N ILE A 28 38.35 27.77 23.94
CA ILE A 28 38.31 26.30 23.79
C ILE A 28 38.18 26.04 22.30
N PRO A 29 39.20 25.47 21.62
CA PRO A 29 39.08 25.16 20.20
C PRO A 29 37.97 24.15 20.03
N LYS A 30 37.06 24.45 19.11
CA LYS A 30 36.00 23.51 18.75
C LYS A 30 36.65 22.16 18.40
N PRO A 31 36.13 21.02 18.89
CA PRO A 31 36.70 19.72 18.60
C PRO A 31 36.79 19.54 17.09
N VAL A 32 37.96 19.16 16.59
CA VAL A 32 38.16 18.82 15.17
C VAL A 32 37.43 17.53 14.93
N LEU A 33 36.29 17.63 14.21
CA LEU A 33 35.48 16.47 13.85
C LEU A 33 36.33 15.49 13.02
N SER A 34 36.18 14.20 13.29
CA SER A 34 36.79 13.16 12.47
C SER A 34 36.24 13.20 11.05
N GLN A 35 37.00 12.67 10.06
CA GLN A 35 36.52 12.61 8.68
C GLN A 35 35.18 11.84 8.56
N ALA A 36 34.96 10.87 9.40
CA ALA A 36 33.69 10.10 9.44
C ALA A 36 32.50 10.97 9.91
N GLU A 37 32.72 11.81 10.92
CA GLU A 37 31.71 12.74 11.44
C GLU A 37 31.37 13.82 10.40
N LEU A 38 32.39 14.36 9.71
CA LEU A 38 32.19 15.34 8.64
C LEU A 38 31.36 14.74 7.47
N LEU A 39 31.65 13.51 7.08
CA LEU A 39 30.88 12.79 6.07
C LEU A 39 29.44 12.53 6.52
N TYR A 40 29.24 12.13 7.77
CA TYR A 40 27.92 11.91 8.35
C TYR A 40 27.08 13.19 8.40
N GLU A 41 27.68 14.31 8.85
CA GLU A 41 27.00 15.62 8.83
C GLU A 41 26.68 16.08 7.42
N ALA A 42 27.60 15.89 6.46
CA ALA A 42 27.35 16.24 5.05
C ALA A 42 26.20 15.41 4.47
N GLN A 43 26.12 14.14 4.81
CA GLN A 43 25.03 13.25 4.38
C GLN A 43 23.69 13.67 5.03
N GLN A 44 23.68 14.01 6.31
CA GLN A 44 22.50 14.52 6.99
C GLN A 44 22.02 15.87 6.39
N ARG A 45 22.94 16.79 6.10
CA ARG A 45 22.61 18.07 5.45
C ARG A 45 22.00 17.84 4.06
N ARG A 46 22.59 16.95 3.25
CA ARG A 46 22.03 16.55 1.93
C ARG A 46 20.62 15.96 2.06
N SER A 47 20.41 15.08 3.02
CA SER A 47 19.09 14.46 3.21
C SER A 47 18.04 15.46 3.69
N ARG A 48 18.41 16.43 4.54
CA ARG A 48 17.54 17.54 4.97
C ARG A 48 17.22 18.47 3.81
N GLN A 49 18.23 18.89 3.02
CA GLN A 49 18.02 19.72 1.83
C GLN A 49 17.11 19.01 0.81
N PHE A 50 17.37 17.73 0.53
CA PHE A 50 16.53 16.95 -0.36
C PHE A 50 15.07 16.92 0.12
N ARG A 51 14.83 16.64 1.42
CA ARG A 51 13.49 16.62 2.01
C ARG A 51 12.79 17.98 1.92
N ASN A 52 13.53 19.07 2.18
CA ASN A 52 12.99 20.43 2.07
C ASN A 52 12.64 20.77 0.61
N ASN A 53 13.52 20.41 -0.34
CA ASN A 53 13.27 20.64 -1.76
C ASN A 53 12.08 19.81 -2.27
N VAL A 54 11.92 18.56 -1.79
CA VAL A 54 10.73 17.74 -2.07
C VAL A 54 9.48 18.42 -1.51
N GLY A 55 9.52 18.93 -0.27
CA GLY A 55 8.40 19.66 0.33
C GLY A 55 8.05 20.93 -0.47
N LEU A 56 9.07 21.69 -0.90
CA LEU A 56 8.88 22.87 -1.75
C LEU A 56 8.25 22.50 -3.10
N SER A 57 8.76 21.43 -3.73
CA SER A 57 8.21 20.91 -5.00
C SER A 57 6.74 20.50 -4.87
N TRP A 58 6.38 19.80 -3.79
CA TRP A 58 4.99 19.49 -3.48
C TRP A 58 4.13 20.74 -3.27
N GLY A 59 4.67 21.76 -2.56
CA GLY A 59 3.99 23.04 -2.40
C GLY A 59 3.71 23.72 -3.74
N ILE A 60 4.70 23.78 -4.63
CA ILE A 60 4.55 24.35 -5.97
C ILE A 60 3.51 23.56 -6.80
N LEU A 61 3.56 22.22 -6.78
CA LEU A 61 2.59 21.40 -7.49
C LEU A 61 1.17 21.59 -6.96
N LEU A 62 0.99 21.72 -5.65
CA LEU A 62 -0.31 22.01 -5.05
C LEU A 62 -0.81 23.41 -5.43
N LEU A 63 0.06 24.42 -5.44
CA LEU A 63 -0.29 25.77 -5.87
C LEU A 63 -0.68 25.80 -7.35
N LEU A 64 0.04 25.10 -8.22
CA LEU A 64 -0.30 24.97 -9.64
C LEU A 64 -1.66 24.27 -9.82
N LEU A 65 -1.92 23.21 -9.04
CA LEU A 65 -3.20 22.50 -9.06
C LEU A 65 -4.35 23.42 -8.62
N LEU A 66 -4.18 24.13 -7.50
CA LEU A 66 -5.17 25.10 -7.00
C LEU A 66 -5.39 26.24 -8.01
N TYR A 67 -4.32 26.71 -8.66
CA TYR A 67 -4.42 27.71 -9.71
C TYR A 67 -5.24 27.21 -10.92
N MET A 68 -5.03 25.97 -11.35
CA MET A 68 -5.83 25.36 -12.42
C MET A 68 -7.33 25.38 -12.15
N PHE A 69 -7.75 25.32 -10.87
CA PHE A 69 -9.16 25.31 -10.44
C PHE A 69 -9.63 26.68 -9.89
N SER A 70 -8.88 27.76 -10.13
CA SER A 70 -9.22 29.08 -9.59
C SER A 70 -10.26 29.86 -10.40
N GLY A 71 -10.62 29.40 -11.59
CA GLY A 71 -11.52 30.10 -12.50
C GLY A 71 -10.93 31.38 -13.14
N GLN A 72 -9.65 31.71 -12.89
CA GLN A 72 -9.02 32.93 -13.38
C GLN A 72 -8.25 32.70 -14.67
N ASN A 73 -8.41 33.63 -15.62
CA ASN A 73 -7.64 33.61 -16.86
C ASN A 73 -6.30 34.32 -16.67
N PHE A 74 -5.20 33.59 -16.82
CA PHE A 74 -3.86 34.16 -16.76
C PHE A 74 -3.04 33.74 -17.99
N LEU A 75 -2.37 34.67 -18.63
CA LEU A 75 -1.54 34.41 -19.83
C LEU A 75 -2.30 33.71 -20.99
N GLY A 76 -3.61 33.95 -21.13
CA GLY A 76 -4.41 33.30 -22.16
C GLY A 76 -4.82 31.85 -21.90
N LEU A 77 -4.42 31.27 -20.77
CA LEU A 77 -4.89 29.96 -20.32
C LEU A 77 -6.20 30.09 -19.58
N LYS A 78 -7.25 29.43 -20.10
CA LYS A 78 -8.54 29.31 -19.41
C LYS A 78 -8.37 28.31 -18.28
N THR A 79 -8.54 28.76 -17.06
CA THR A 79 -8.62 27.88 -15.90
C THR A 79 -10.04 27.34 -15.73
N ILE A 80 -10.16 26.25 -14.99
CA ILE A 80 -11.42 25.55 -14.77
C ILE A 80 -12.22 26.32 -13.70
N ASN A 81 -13.44 26.68 -14.02
CA ASN A 81 -14.38 27.28 -13.06
C ASN A 81 -15.25 26.17 -12.49
N LEU A 82 -15.08 25.83 -11.22
CA LEU A 82 -15.83 24.79 -10.53
C LEU A 82 -17.14 25.36 -9.97
N ASP A 83 -18.21 24.61 -10.14
CA ASP A 83 -19.50 24.88 -9.49
C ASP A 83 -19.46 24.38 -8.02
N PHE A 84 -19.14 25.31 -7.11
CA PHE A 84 -19.07 25.00 -5.67
C PHE A 84 -20.44 24.71 -5.06
N GLU A 85 -21.51 25.21 -5.63
CA GLU A 85 -22.87 24.91 -5.18
C GLU A 85 -23.21 23.46 -5.50
N PHE A 86 -22.90 23.00 -6.71
CA PHE A 86 -23.03 21.60 -7.08
C PHE A 86 -22.21 20.69 -6.14
N ILE A 87 -20.95 21.03 -5.87
CA ILE A 87 -20.08 20.26 -4.98
C ILE A 87 -20.71 20.11 -3.59
N ARG A 88 -21.13 21.25 -3.00
CA ARG A 88 -21.71 21.28 -1.65
C ARG A 88 -22.99 20.43 -1.55
N ASN A 89 -23.84 20.49 -2.58
CA ASN A 89 -25.13 19.81 -2.59
C ASN A 89 -25.00 18.30 -2.84
N ASN A 90 -23.95 17.85 -3.56
CA ASN A 90 -23.84 16.46 -4.01
C ASN A 90 -22.73 15.64 -3.31
N ILE A 91 -21.81 16.28 -2.58
CA ILE A 91 -20.68 15.59 -1.93
C ILE A 91 -21.15 14.49 -0.97
N SER A 92 -22.19 14.73 -0.18
CA SER A 92 -22.75 13.76 0.77
C SER A 92 -23.39 12.57 0.04
N PHE A 93 -24.10 12.83 -1.09
CA PHE A 93 -24.68 11.77 -1.89
C PHE A 93 -23.59 10.85 -2.49
N ILE A 94 -22.52 11.43 -3.03
CA ILE A 94 -21.40 10.67 -3.61
C ILE A 94 -20.66 9.90 -2.51
N ALA A 95 -20.38 10.54 -1.36
CA ALA A 95 -19.76 9.90 -0.20
C ALA A 95 -20.53 8.67 0.30
N GLY A 96 -21.86 8.69 0.20
CA GLY A 96 -22.70 7.54 0.53
C GLY A 96 -22.41 6.29 -0.30
N GLY A 97 -21.59 6.38 -1.36
CA GLY A 97 -21.10 5.23 -2.13
C GLY A 97 -19.94 4.49 -1.49
N ILE A 98 -19.21 5.12 -0.55
CA ILE A 98 -18.02 4.53 0.08
C ILE A 98 -18.28 3.17 0.72
N PRO A 99 -19.34 2.96 1.53
CA PRO A 99 -19.63 1.64 2.10
C PRO A 99 -19.82 0.57 1.05
N GLN A 100 -20.47 0.90 -0.07
CA GLN A 100 -20.70 -0.04 -1.16
C GLN A 100 -19.40 -0.39 -1.91
N THR A 101 -18.53 0.60 -2.16
CA THR A 101 -17.19 0.41 -2.71
C THR A 101 -16.38 -0.55 -1.84
N LEU A 102 -16.35 -0.32 -0.54
CA LEU A 102 -15.62 -1.17 0.41
C LEU A 102 -16.23 -2.58 0.50
N LEU A 103 -17.55 -2.69 0.51
CA LEU A 103 -18.24 -4.00 0.55
C LEU A 103 -17.90 -4.84 -0.68
N VAL A 104 -18.00 -4.27 -1.89
CA VAL A 104 -17.58 -4.96 -3.13
C VAL A 104 -16.14 -5.40 -3.03
N SER A 105 -15.24 -4.52 -2.60
CA SER A 105 -13.81 -4.81 -2.51
C SER A 105 -13.50 -5.93 -1.51
N VAL A 106 -14.12 -5.91 -0.32
CA VAL A 106 -13.92 -6.93 0.71
C VAL A 106 -14.46 -8.30 0.27
N LEU A 107 -15.64 -8.34 -0.33
CA LEU A 107 -16.20 -9.59 -0.85
C LEU A 107 -15.33 -10.15 -1.98
N SER A 108 -14.89 -9.27 -2.89
CA SER A 108 -14.06 -9.67 -4.03
C SER A 108 -12.68 -10.16 -3.62
N ILE A 109 -11.99 -9.49 -2.68
CA ILE A 109 -10.66 -9.94 -2.23
C ILE A 109 -10.74 -11.25 -1.44
N SER A 110 -11.83 -11.45 -0.69
CA SER A 110 -12.08 -12.72 0.01
C SER A 110 -12.22 -13.87 -0.97
N LEU A 111 -13.05 -13.69 -2.01
CA LEU A 111 -13.20 -14.67 -3.09
C LEU A 111 -11.89 -14.88 -3.84
N ALA A 112 -11.19 -13.80 -4.21
CA ALA A 112 -9.90 -13.83 -4.89
C ALA A 112 -8.87 -14.63 -4.12
N THR A 113 -8.79 -14.46 -2.80
CA THR A 113 -7.84 -15.16 -1.94
C THR A 113 -8.08 -16.68 -1.97
N VAL A 114 -9.35 -17.11 -1.89
CA VAL A 114 -9.69 -18.52 -1.97
C VAL A 114 -9.33 -19.10 -3.33
N LEU A 115 -9.72 -18.42 -4.41
CA LEU A 115 -9.44 -18.86 -5.79
C LEU A 115 -7.93 -18.87 -6.07
N ALA A 116 -7.20 -17.90 -5.57
CA ALA A 116 -5.75 -17.82 -5.71
C ALA A 116 -5.03 -18.98 -5.04
N LEU A 117 -5.45 -19.34 -3.82
CA LEU A 117 -4.90 -20.50 -3.11
C LEU A 117 -5.19 -21.80 -3.86
N LEU A 118 -6.42 -22.00 -4.32
CA LEU A 118 -6.80 -23.18 -5.09
C LEU A 118 -5.99 -23.27 -6.40
N ALA A 119 -5.88 -22.15 -7.14
CA ALA A 119 -5.12 -22.10 -8.38
C ALA A 119 -3.61 -22.32 -8.14
N ALA A 120 -3.02 -21.75 -7.10
CA ALA A 120 -1.63 -21.95 -6.75
C ALA A 120 -1.34 -23.42 -6.39
N LEU A 121 -2.19 -24.04 -5.57
CA LEU A 121 -2.08 -25.44 -5.20
C LEU A 121 -2.26 -26.37 -6.41
N GLY A 122 -3.25 -26.08 -7.27
CA GLY A 122 -3.48 -26.84 -8.48
C GLY A 122 -2.29 -26.81 -9.44
N ARG A 123 -1.61 -25.67 -9.55
CA ARG A 123 -0.38 -25.53 -10.38
C ARG A 123 0.87 -26.15 -9.76
N LEU A 124 0.86 -26.48 -8.49
CA LEU A 124 1.89 -27.27 -7.82
C LEU A 124 1.55 -28.76 -7.76
N SER A 125 0.35 -29.14 -8.21
CA SER A 125 -0.12 -30.51 -8.18
C SER A 125 0.61 -31.39 -9.22
N THR A 126 0.87 -32.61 -8.85
CA THR A 126 1.34 -33.67 -9.76
C THR A 126 0.18 -34.35 -10.52
N ILE A 127 -1.06 -33.99 -10.21
CA ILE A 127 -2.27 -34.51 -10.86
C ILE A 127 -2.55 -33.69 -12.13
N PRO A 128 -2.36 -34.27 -13.34
CA PRO A 128 -2.43 -33.52 -14.59
C PRO A 128 -3.73 -32.72 -14.82
N PRO A 129 -4.94 -33.23 -14.51
CA PRO A 129 -6.18 -32.47 -14.66
C PRO A 129 -6.24 -31.21 -13.78
N LEU A 130 -5.75 -31.29 -12.53
CA LEU A 130 -5.73 -30.12 -11.62
C LEU A 130 -4.75 -29.06 -12.10
N TYR A 131 -3.58 -29.48 -12.57
CA TYR A 131 -2.60 -28.58 -13.17
C TYR A 131 -3.16 -27.89 -14.42
N ALA A 132 -3.79 -28.67 -15.32
CA ALA A 132 -4.36 -28.15 -16.56
C ALA A 132 -5.49 -27.15 -16.29
N LEU A 133 -6.43 -27.47 -15.37
CA LEU A 133 -7.52 -26.58 -14.99
C LEU A 133 -7.02 -25.26 -14.41
N SER A 134 -6.05 -25.33 -13.49
CA SER A 134 -5.50 -24.15 -12.83
C SER A 134 -4.72 -23.27 -13.81
N THR A 135 -3.94 -23.86 -14.71
CA THR A 135 -3.20 -23.11 -15.74
C THR A 135 -4.13 -22.50 -16.76
N PHE A 136 -5.17 -23.20 -17.17
CA PHE A 136 -6.21 -22.69 -18.07
C PHE A 136 -6.94 -21.50 -17.45
N TYR A 137 -7.40 -21.63 -16.19
CA TYR A 137 -8.03 -20.53 -15.45
C TYR A 137 -7.15 -19.27 -15.42
N VAL A 138 -5.91 -19.41 -14.98
CA VAL A 138 -4.98 -18.28 -14.87
C VAL A 138 -4.71 -17.66 -16.25
N SER A 139 -4.51 -18.48 -17.28
CA SER A 139 -4.26 -18.01 -18.64
C SER A 139 -5.47 -17.27 -19.24
N LEU A 140 -6.66 -17.83 -19.11
CA LEU A 140 -7.90 -17.24 -19.63
C LEU A 140 -8.21 -15.89 -18.95
N ILE A 141 -8.19 -15.89 -17.63
CA ILE A 141 -8.59 -14.71 -16.86
C ILE A 141 -7.56 -13.58 -17.00
N ARG A 142 -6.26 -13.86 -16.98
CA ARG A 142 -5.22 -12.85 -17.18
C ARG A 142 -5.09 -12.41 -18.64
N GLY A 143 -5.55 -13.21 -19.58
CA GLY A 143 -5.57 -12.89 -21.01
C GLY A 143 -6.77 -12.04 -21.45
N THR A 144 -7.74 -11.78 -20.55
CA THR A 144 -8.95 -11.02 -20.88
C THR A 144 -9.10 -9.79 -19.98
N PRO A 145 -9.62 -8.64 -20.52
CA PRO A 145 -9.83 -7.44 -19.71
C PRO A 145 -10.86 -7.64 -18.60
N LEU A 146 -10.59 -7.12 -17.41
CA LEU A 146 -11.53 -7.16 -16.27
C LEU A 146 -12.90 -6.59 -16.64
N TYR A 147 -12.93 -5.48 -17.37
CA TYR A 147 -14.17 -4.85 -17.81
C TYR A 147 -15.03 -5.79 -18.68
N LEU A 148 -14.40 -6.53 -19.61
CA LEU A 148 -15.08 -7.57 -20.41
C LEU A 148 -15.65 -8.67 -19.50
N GLN A 149 -14.92 -9.11 -18.48
CA GLN A 149 -15.37 -10.15 -17.55
C GLN A 149 -16.62 -9.70 -16.78
N ILE A 150 -16.67 -8.44 -16.32
CA ILE A 150 -17.85 -7.88 -15.65
C ILE A 150 -19.08 -7.96 -16.57
N PHE A 151 -18.95 -7.50 -17.82
CA PHE A 151 -20.06 -7.54 -18.77
C PHE A 151 -20.43 -8.97 -19.18
N PHE A 152 -19.46 -9.87 -19.28
CA PHE A 152 -19.74 -11.27 -19.55
C PHE A 152 -20.66 -11.87 -18.47
N PHE A 153 -20.30 -11.69 -17.20
CA PHE A 153 -21.10 -12.21 -16.10
C PHE A 153 -22.46 -11.51 -15.96
N PHE A 154 -22.54 -10.23 -16.30
CA PHE A 154 -23.77 -9.46 -16.13
C PHE A 154 -24.72 -9.54 -17.33
N LEU A 155 -24.19 -9.54 -18.57
CA LEU A 155 -25.00 -9.45 -19.80
C LEU A 155 -25.04 -10.75 -20.60
N ALA A 156 -23.96 -11.55 -20.59
CA ALA A 156 -23.91 -12.76 -21.42
C ALA A 156 -24.47 -13.99 -20.71
N LEU A 157 -24.21 -14.16 -19.39
CA LEU A 157 -24.74 -15.30 -18.64
C LEU A 157 -26.28 -15.39 -18.62
N PRO A 158 -27.06 -14.30 -18.59
CA PRO A 158 -28.52 -14.36 -18.74
C PRO A 158 -29.01 -15.06 -20.02
N GLN A 159 -28.23 -15.00 -21.10
CA GLN A 159 -28.56 -15.72 -22.35
C GLN A 159 -28.49 -17.24 -22.19
N LEU A 160 -27.76 -17.72 -21.17
CA LEU A 160 -27.67 -19.12 -20.77
C LEU A 160 -28.64 -19.46 -19.62
N GLY A 161 -29.54 -18.53 -19.26
CA GLY A 161 -30.50 -18.72 -18.18
C GLY A 161 -29.94 -18.42 -16.77
N ILE A 162 -28.71 -17.95 -16.67
CA ILE A 162 -28.05 -17.64 -15.37
C ILE A 162 -28.08 -16.13 -15.16
N VAL A 163 -29.03 -15.65 -14.36
CA VAL A 163 -29.20 -14.22 -14.05
C VAL A 163 -28.52 -13.90 -12.73
N LEU A 164 -27.43 -13.12 -12.81
CA LEU A 164 -26.72 -12.61 -11.62
C LEU A 164 -27.13 -11.17 -11.34
N SER A 165 -27.24 -10.81 -10.05
CA SER A 165 -27.34 -9.39 -9.70
C SER A 165 -26.04 -8.65 -10.06
N GLY A 166 -26.12 -7.33 -10.31
CA GLY A 166 -24.92 -6.52 -10.63
C GLY A 166 -23.82 -6.62 -9.58
N MET A 167 -24.21 -6.75 -8.30
CA MET A 167 -23.27 -6.99 -7.19
C MET A 167 -22.54 -8.34 -7.34
N PHE A 168 -23.29 -9.42 -7.56
CA PHE A 168 -22.71 -10.75 -7.72
C PHE A 168 -21.83 -10.85 -8.97
N ALA A 169 -22.27 -10.29 -10.09
CA ALA A 169 -21.47 -10.25 -11.32
C ALA A 169 -20.15 -9.50 -11.12
N GLY A 170 -20.20 -8.34 -10.44
CA GLY A 170 -19.02 -7.56 -10.10
C GLY A 170 -18.06 -8.28 -9.17
N VAL A 171 -18.57 -8.83 -8.06
CA VAL A 171 -17.76 -9.59 -7.08
C VAL A 171 -17.14 -10.83 -7.73
N LEU A 172 -17.88 -11.53 -8.58
CA LEU A 172 -17.38 -12.71 -9.30
C LEU A 172 -16.27 -12.33 -10.29
N ALA A 173 -16.48 -11.28 -11.08
CA ALA A 173 -15.47 -10.81 -12.04
C ALA A 173 -14.19 -10.35 -11.36
N LEU A 174 -14.30 -9.48 -10.35
CA LEU A 174 -13.16 -9.00 -9.56
C LEU A 174 -12.48 -10.15 -8.84
N GLY A 175 -13.24 -11.03 -8.19
CA GLY A 175 -12.71 -12.18 -7.46
C GLY A 175 -11.94 -13.16 -8.35
N LEU A 176 -12.49 -13.48 -9.53
CA LEU A 176 -11.80 -14.33 -10.52
C LEU A 176 -10.55 -13.63 -11.06
N ASN A 177 -10.66 -12.35 -11.44
CA ASN A 177 -9.55 -11.60 -12.01
C ASN A 177 -8.38 -11.52 -11.03
N TYR A 178 -8.61 -10.96 -9.86
CA TYR A 178 -7.58 -10.83 -8.83
C TYR A 178 -7.11 -12.18 -8.30
N GLY A 179 -7.98 -13.20 -8.23
CA GLY A 179 -7.61 -14.56 -7.87
C GLY A 179 -6.56 -15.16 -8.80
N ALA A 180 -6.66 -14.89 -10.11
CA ALA A 180 -5.68 -15.33 -11.08
C ALA A 180 -4.32 -14.63 -10.90
N TYR A 181 -4.30 -13.31 -10.63
CA TYR A 181 -3.06 -12.57 -10.34
C TYR A 181 -2.45 -12.99 -8.99
N MET A 182 -3.25 -13.04 -7.94
CA MET A 182 -2.80 -13.44 -6.59
C MET A 182 -2.30 -14.88 -6.54
N SER A 183 -2.74 -15.77 -7.43
CA SER A 183 -2.21 -17.14 -7.51
C SER A 183 -0.71 -17.18 -7.80
N GLU A 184 -0.21 -16.22 -8.58
CA GLU A 184 1.23 -16.06 -8.82
C GLU A 184 1.96 -15.54 -7.57
N ILE A 185 1.34 -14.65 -6.79
CA ILE A 185 1.89 -14.17 -5.53
C ILE A 185 2.06 -15.33 -4.54
N PHE A 186 1.03 -16.16 -4.38
CA PHE A 186 1.12 -17.36 -3.53
C PHE A 186 2.18 -18.34 -4.03
N ARG A 187 2.25 -18.57 -5.34
CA ARG A 187 3.26 -19.45 -5.94
C ARG A 187 4.68 -18.92 -5.70
N ALA A 188 4.88 -17.60 -5.88
CA ALA A 188 6.16 -16.94 -5.60
C ALA A 188 6.51 -17.01 -4.11
N GLY A 189 5.55 -16.77 -3.22
CA GLY A 189 5.71 -16.91 -1.78
C GLY A 189 6.10 -18.33 -1.36
N LEU A 190 5.48 -19.35 -1.91
CA LEU A 190 5.86 -20.74 -1.67
C LEU A 190 7.25 -21.07 -2.22
N ALA A 191 7.65 -20.46 -3.35
CA ALA A 191 8.98 -20.67 -3.94
C ALA A 191 10.08 -19.87 -3.23
N SER A 192 9.75 -18.78 -2.53
CA SER A 192 10.73 -17.94 -1.80
C SER A 192 11.34 -18.65 -0.59
N VAL A 193 10.65 -19.66 -0.05
CA VAL A 193 11.17 -20.44 1.06
C VAL A 193 12.32 -21.33 0.58
N GLY A 194 13.53 -21.00 1.03
CA GLY A 194 14.77 -21.62 0.60
C GLY A 194 14.78 -23.16 0.74
N LYS A 195 15.45 -23.83 -0.20
CA LYS A 195 15.57 -25.29 -0.20
C LYS A 195 16.16 -25.81 1.14
N GLY A 196 17.14 -25.12 1.71
CA GLY A 196 17.74 -25.48 2.99
C GLY A 196 16.77 -25.57 4.16
N GLN A 197 15.72 -24.72 4.19
CA GLN A 197 14.66 -24.78 5.20
C GLN A 197 13.83 -26.06 5.08
N ARG A 198 13.55 -26.49 3.87
CA ARG A 198 12.83 -27.74 3.58
C ARG A 198 13.67 -28.95 3.86
N GLU A 199 14.94 -28.92 3.49
CA GLU A 199 15.91 -30.00 3.74
C GLU A 199 16.17 -30.17 5.25
N ALA A 200 16.32 -29.07 6.00
CA ALA A 200 16.44 -29.12 7.45
C ALA A 200 15.19 -29.72 8.12
N ALA A 201 13.99 -29.34 7.66
CA ALA A 201 12.75 -29.93 8.17
C ALA A 201 12.68 -31.46 7.92
N ILE A 202 13.07 -31.90 6.73
CA ILE A 202 13.13 -33.33 6.37
C ILE A 202 14.19 -34.06 7.23
N ALA A 203 15.36 -33.46 7.44
CA ALA A 203 16.40 -34.01 8.29
C ALA A 203 15.95 -34.19 9.75
N LEU A 204 15.04 -33.34 10.23
CA LEU A 204 14.38 -33.46 11.54
C LEU A 204 13.22 -34.48 11.54
N GLY A 205 13.02 -35.25 10.47
CA GLY A 205 11.99 -36.28 10.39
C GLY A 205 10.56 -35.73 10.14
N MET A 206 10.41 -34.47 9.72
CA MET A 206 9.10 -33.92 9.41
C MET A 206 8.53 -34.57 8.14
N THR A 207 7.24 -34.91 8.19
CA THR A 207 6.50 -35.32 7.01
C THR A 207 6.32 -34.14 6.03
N PRO A 208 6.08 -34.39 4.73
CA PRO A 208 5.84 -33.30 3.76
C PRO A 208 4.73 -32.33 4.20
N TRP A 209 3.66 -32.84 4.81
CA TRP A 209 2.57 -32.02 5.35
C TRP A 209 3.01 -31.18 6.56
N GLN A 210 3.80 -31.75 7.47
CA GLN A 210 4.34 -31.01 8.62
C GLN A 210 5.31 -29.93 8.16
N THR A 211 6.18 -30.23 7.20
CA THR A 211 7.10 -29.26 6.56
C THR A 211 6.30 -28.12 5.93
N MET A 212 5.27 -28.44 5.15
CA MET A 212 4.40 -27.43 4.52
C MET A 212 3.73 -26.56 5.57
N LYS A 213 3.05 -27.14 6.56
CA LYS A 213 2.23 -26.42 7.54
C LYS A 213 3.05 -25.60 8.54
N ARG A 214 4.21 -26.14 9.00
CA ARG A 214 4.98 -25.55 10.11
C ARG A 214 6.16 -24.69 9.65
N VAL A 215 6.72 -24.94 8.46
CA VAL A 215 7.90 -24.26 7.96
C VAL A 215 7.58 -23.38 6.75
N VAL A 216 6.99 -23.96 5.70
CA VAL A 216 6.83 -23.27 4.42
C VAL A 216 5.70 -22.27 4.44
N LEU A 217 4.50 -22.69 4.86
CA LEU A 217 3.30 -21.85 4.78
C LEU A 217 3.40 -20.55 5.62
N PRO A 218 3.91 -20.57 6.87
CA PRO A 218 4.04 -19.33 7.63
C PRO A 218 4.99 -18.31 6.98
N GLN A 219 6.10 -18.77 6.40
CA GLN A 219 7.04 -17.91 5.69
C GLN A 219 6.47 -17.41 4.37
N ALA A 220 5.84 -18.30 3.59
CA ALA A 220 5.19 -17.95 2.32
C ALA A 220 4.06 -16.90 2.51
N LEU A 221 3.27 -17.01 3.58
CA LEU A 221 2.22 -16.04 3.90
C LEU A 221 2.80 -14.67 4.24
N ARG A 222 3.89 -14.60 5.01
CA ARG A 222 4.56 -13.31 5.29
C ARG A 222 5.03 -12.63 4.00
N PHE A 223 5.55 -13.40 3.05
CA PHE A 223 5.93 -12.88 1.74
C PHE A 223 4.73 -12.43 0.91
N ALA A 224 3.61 -13.13 1.00
CA ALA A 224 2.42 -12.87 0.18
C ALA A 224 1.56 -11.72 0.71
N ILE A 225 1.55 -11.44 2.03
CA ILE A 225 0.66 -10.44 2.63
C ILE A 225 0.87 -9.02 2.06
N PRO A 226 2.10 -8.48 1.90
CA PRO A 226 2.28 -7.14 1.34
C PRO A 226 1.73 -7.00 -0.10
N PRO A 227 2.04 -7.88 -1.06
CA PRO A 227 1.43 -7.83 -2.39
C PRO A 227 -0.10 -7.95 -2.38
N ILE A 228 -0.66 -8.82 -1.52
CA ILE A 228 -2.13 -8.98 -1.38
C ILE A 228 -2.76 -7.68 -0.87
N GLY A 229 -2.12 -6.98 0.07
CA GLY A 229 -2.57 -5.67 0.54
C GLY A 229 -2.60 -4.64 -0.59
N ASN A 230 -1.57 -4.62 -1.44
CA ASN A 230 -1.53 -3.76 -2.62
C ASN A 230 -2.65 -4.10 -3.61
N ASP A 231 -2.93 -5.41 -3.82
CA ASP A 231 -4.03 -5.86 -4.67
C ASP A 231 -5.39 -5.44 -4.10
N PHE A 232 -5.57 -5.47 -2.79
CA PHE A 232 -6.80 -4.98 -2.15
C PHE A 232 -7.01 -3.47 -2.39
N ILE A 233 -5.96 -2.66 -2.27
CA ILE A 233 -6.00 -1.21 -2.55
C ILE A 233 -6.32 -0.97 -4.03
N ALA A 234 -5.72 -1.73 -4.94
CA ALA A 234 -5.99 -1.64 -6.37
C ALA A 234 -7.44 -2.03 -6.68
N MET A 235 -7.92 -3.15 -6.13
CA MET A 235 -9.29 -3.65 -6.26
C MET A 235 -10.34 -2.63 -5.78
N THR A 236 -10.04 -1.85 -4.72
CA THR A 236 -10.93 -0.79 -4.23
C THR A 236 -11.17 0.27 -5.30
N LYS A 237 -10.18 0.57 -6.15
CA LYS A 237 -10.34 1.48 -7.30
C LYS A 237 -11.03 0.78 -8.48
N ASP A 238 -10.68 -0.47 -8.74
CA ASP A 238 -11.25 -1.24 -9.85
C ASP A 238 -12.71 -1.61 -9.60
N SER A 239 -13.21 -1.55 -8.36
CA SER A 239 -14.63 -1.68 -8.05
C SER A 239 -15.48 -0.60 -8.77
N ALA A 240 -14.88 0.54 -9.15
CA ALA A 240 -15.52 1.55 -9.98
C ALA A 240 -16.03 1.00 -11.32
N LEU A 241 -15.37 -0.02 -11.88
CA LEU A 241 -15.80 -0.67 -13.13
C LEU A 241 -17.15 -1.38 -12.99
N VAL A 242 -17.48 -1.83 -11.77
CA VAL A 242 -18.76 -2.49 -11.49
C VAL A 242 -19.95 -1.53 -11.62
N SER A 243 -19.71 -0.22 -11.50
CA SER A 243 -20.71 0.82 -11.74
C SER A 243 -21.36 0.72 -13.12
N ALA A 244 -20.63 0.16 -14.10
CA ALA A 244 -21.11 -0.02 -15.46
C ALA A 244 -22.30 -0.99 -15.56
N THR A 245 -22.53 -1.86 -14.57
CA THR A 245 -23.74 -2.69 -14.49
C THR A 245 -25.00 -1.88 -14.22
N GLY A 246 -24.86 -0.66 -13.70
CA GLY A 246 -25.98 0.25 -13.35
C GLY A 246 -26.66 -0.06 -12.01
N PHE A 247 -26.34 -1.17 -11.36
CA PHE A 247 -27.03 -1.65 -10.16
C PHE A 247 -26.21 -1.59 -8.87
N VAL A 248 -24.93 -1.29 -8.97
CA VAL A 248 -24.07 -1.13 -7.79
C VAL A 248 -23.81 0.33 -7.54
N HIS A 249 -24.43 0.89 -6.49
CA HIS A 249 -24.44 2.31 -6.18
C HIS A 249 -23.21 2.74 -5.38
N GLU A 250 -22.05 2.33 -5.88
CA GLU A 250 -20.74 2.71 -5.31
C GLU A 250 -20.38 4.18 -5.70
N VAL A 251 -19.20 4.66 -5.30
CA VAL A 251 -18.79 6.06 -5.47
C VAL A 251 -18.87 6.53 -6.93
N MET A 252 -18.34 5.74 -7.89
CA MET A 252 -18.31 6.12 -9.30
C MET A 252 -19.71 6.16 -9.91
N TRP A 253 -20.58 5.19 -9.56
CA TRP A 253 -21.96 5.21 -10.00
C TRP A 253 -22.70 6.47 -9.53
N ARG A 254 -22.55 6.82 -8.25
CA ARG A 254 -23.21 8.01 -7.68
C ARG A 254 -22.70 9.29 -8.32
N ALA A 255 -21.38 9.40 -8.52
CA ALA A 255 -20.78 10.56 -9.18
C ALA A 255 -21.28 10.72 -10.61
N THR A 256 -21.22 9.64 -11.41
CA THR A 256 -21.68 9.70 -12.81
C THR A 256 -23.17 9.96 -12.94
N ARG A 257 -23.98 9.48 -12.00
CA ARG A 257 -25.42 9.73 -11.98
C ARG A 257 -25.74 11.23 -11.79
N VAL A 258 -25.18 11.87 -10.77
CA VAL A 258 -25.47 13.30 -10.51
C VAL A 258 -24.79 14.21 -11.52
N GLY A 259 -23.55 13.87 -11.93
CA GLY A 259 -22.81 14.63 -12.93
C GLY A 259 -23.55 14.69 -14.27
N ARG A 260 -24.10 13.56 -14.73
CA ARG A 260 -24.91 13.52 -15.97
C ARG A 260 -26.25 14.22 -15.81
N ALA A 261 -26.91 14.09 -14.66
CA ALA A 261 -28.22 14.67 -14.43
C ALA A 261 -28.17 16.19 -14.42
N GLN A 262 -27.07 16.80 -13.98
CA GLN A 262 -26.91 18.26 -13.83
C GLN A 262 -25.87 18.85 -14.79
N PHE A 263 -25.31 18.05 -15.71
CA PHE A 263 -24.23 18.42 -16.65
C PHE A 263 -22.92 18.88 -15.98
N ASN A 264 -22.72 18.57 -14.68
CA ASN A 264 -21.53 18.88 -13.88
C ASN A 264 -20.62 17.66 -13.73
N ASN A 265 -20.26 17.01 -14.85
CA ASN A 265 -19.47 15.78 -14.81
C ASN A 265 -18.06 16.00 -14.25
N LEU A 266 -17.47 17.18 -14.48
CA LEU A 266 -16.12 17.49 -13.99
C LEU A 266 -16.08 17.49 -12.46
N GLU A 267 -16.96 18.26 -11.83
CA GLU A 267 -17.07 18.39 -10.39
C GLU A 267 -17.38 17.03 -9.73
N ALA A 268 -18.33 16.31 -10.31
CA ALA A 268 -18.71 14.98 -9.82
C ALA A 268 -17.56 13.98 -9.86
N LEU A 269 -16.77 13.96 -10.94
CA LEU A 269 -15.61 13.07 -11.09
C LEU A 269 -14.45 13.51 -10.19
N ILE A 270 -14.25 14.82 -9.96
CA ILE A 270 -13.26 15.31 -9.00
C ILE A 270 -13.62 14.85 -7.58
N ILE A 271 -14.88 14.96 -7.18
CA ILE A 271 -15.34 14.46 -5.87
C ILE A 271 -15.06 12.95 -5.75
N ALA A 272 -15.41 12.17 -6.77
CA ALA A 272 -15.13 10.73 -6.78
C ALA A 272 -13.63 10.43 -6.67
N ALA A 273 -12.79 11.13 -7.44
CA ALA A 273 -11.34 10.98 -7.41
C ALA A 273 -10.76 11.27 -6.02
N ILE A 274 -11.26 12.33 -5.35
CA ILE A 274 -10.86 12.67 -3.99
C ILE A 274 -11.24 11.55 -3.01
N PHE A 275 -12.45 10.99 -3.09
CA PHE A 275 -12.86 9.88 -2.22
C PHE A 275 -12.04 8.62 -2.44
N TYR A 276 -11.77 8.23 -3.70
CA TYR A 276 -10.88 7.10 -3.98
C TYR A 276 -9.46 7.35 -3.47
N TRP A 277 -8.96 8.57 -3.61
CA TRP A 277 -7.63 8.94 -3.10
C TRP A 277 -7.56 8.89 -1.58
N ILE A 278 -8.57 9.42 -0.88
CA ILE A 278 -8.66 9.33 0.59
C ILE A 278 -8.72 7.87 1.05
N MET A 279 -9.58 7.04 0.42
CA MET A 279 -9.66 5.62 0.73
C MET A 279 -8.30 4.93 0.50
N THR A 280 -7.61 5.24 -0.59
CA THR A 280 -6.28 4.71 -0.88
C THR A 280 -5.27 5.08 0.20
N ILE A 281 -5.25 6.36 0.64
CA ILE A 281 -4.34 6.81 1.72
C ILE A 281 -4.60 6.04 3.01
N ILE A 282 -5.87 5.92 3.41
CA ILE A 282 -6.26 5.21 4.64
C ILE A 282 -5.86 3.75 4.56
N LEU A 283 -6.18 3.07 3.45
CA LEU A 283 -5.84 1.66 3.26
C LEU A 283 -4.33 1.43 3.21
N THR A 284 -3.57 2.30 2.55
CA THR A 284 -2.10 2.23 2.52
C THR A 284 -1.50 2.40 3.92
N TYR A 285 -2.05 3.32 4.72
CA TYR A 285 -1.62 3.50 6.10
C TYR A 285 -1.88 2.25 6.96
N VAL A 286 -3.09 1.67 6.84
CA VAL A 286 -3.45 0.42 7.55
C VAL A 286 -2.55 -0.73 7.11
N GLN A 287 -2.29 -0.86 5.80
CA GLN A 287 -1.37 -1.86 5.27
C GLN A 287 0.03 -1.72 5.87
N GLY A 288 0.58 -0.51 5.93
CA GLY A 288 1.90 -0.26 6.53
C GLY A 288 1.97 -0.68 8.01
N ILE A 289 0.88 -0.52 8.79
CA ILE A 289 0.81 -1.02 10.16
C ILE A 289 0.90 -2.55 10.20
N ILE A 290 0.17 -3.24 9.31
CA ILE A 290 0.16 -4.71 9.23
C ILE A 290 1.56 -5.22 8.85
N GLU A 291 2.19 -4.63 7.82
CA GLU A 291 3.53 -4.99 7.36
C GLU A 291 4.58 -4.81 8.46
N ASN A 292 4.54 -3.68 9.17
CA ASN A 292 5.46 -3.41 10.28
C ASN A 292 5.29 -4.41 11.45
N ARG A 293 4.09 -4.93 11.69
CA ARG A 293 3.85 -5.97 12.70
C ARG A 293 4.43 -7.33 12.26
N LEU A 294 4.29 -7.66 10.99
CA LEU A 294 4.82 -8.91 10.42
C LEU A 294 6.35 -8.93 10.39
N ALA A 295 6.98 -7.79 10.05
CA ALA A 295 8.45 -7.66 10.03
C ALA A 295 9.10 -7.80 11.43
N LYS A 296 8.39 -7.46 12.50
CA LYS A 296 8.90 -7.61 13.88
C LYS A 296 9.03 -9.08 14.33
N GLY A 297 8.40 -10.01 13.65
CA GLY A 297 8.49 -11.44 13.94
C GLY A 297 9.75 -12.13 13.40
N ASP A 298 10.62 -11.39 12.71
CA ASP A 298 11.87 -11.90 12.11
C ASP A 298 13.14 -11.53 12.91
N ARG A 299 12.98 -10.92 14.10
CA ARG A 299 14.08 -10.57 15.03
C ARG A 299 14.18 -11.55 16.20
#